data_50776f38bbd5bc02793e1283470697a5
#
_entry.id   50776f38bbd5bc02793e1283470697a5
#
_cell.length_a   1.000
_cell.length_b   1.000
_cell.length_c   1.000
_cell.angle_alpha   90.00
_cell.angle_beta   90.00
_cell.angle_gamma   90.00
#
_symmetry.space_group_name_H-M   'P 1'
#
loop_
_entity.id
_entity.type
_entity.pdbx_description
1 polymer ?
#
loop_
_entity_poly.entity_id
_entity_poly.type
_entity_poly.pdbx_seq_one_letter_code
_entity_poly.pdbx_strand_id
1 'polypeptide(L)'
;MKRIHLVAAAVSVAISWSAFAAEGKHEHGHGHKPLHGGVVVDVKDVDYELVAAPTLIRLHLRDHGKAVDVSRTTAKLTLLAGNDRQDVDLKPSGGWLEAAGTFKVAPGTRVVAVVTTAGKPAATVRFVLK
;
A
#
# COMPACT_ATOMS: atom_id res chain seq x y z
N MET A 1 32.51 62.69 -42.73
CA MET A 1 32.19 62.22 -41.35
C MET A 1 31.45 60.93 -41.47
N LYS A 2 32.07 59.88 -41.06
CA LYS A 2 31.47 58.57 -41.07
C LYS A 2 30.80 58.31 -39.69
N ARG A 3 29.51 58.22 -39.70
CA ARG A 3 28.81 57.82 -38.50
C ARG A 3 28.74 56.32 -38.44
N ILE A 4 29.42 55.77 -37.50
CA ILE A 4 29.34 54.34 -37.21
C ILE A 4 28.16 54.14 -36.31
N HIS A 5 27.10 53.55 -36.84
CA HIS A 5 26.00 53.08 -36.02
C HIS A 5 26.36 51.70 -35.49
N LEU A 6 26.72 51.69 -34.24
CA LEU A 6 26.90 50.44 -33.54
C LEU A 6 25.50 49.92 -33.19
N VAL A 7 25.04 48.95 -33.95
CA VAL A 7 23.84 48.21 -33.58
C VAL A 7 24.26 47.15 -32.59
N ALA A 8 24.02 47.45 -31.33
CA ALA A 8 24.14 46.44 -30.31
C ALA A 8 22.94 45.50 -30.42
N ALA A 9 23.16 44.38 -31.06
CA ALA A 9 22.19 43.28 -31.00
C ALA A 9 22.27 42.65 -29.63
N ALA A 10 21.35 43.01 -28.78
CA ALA A 10 21.18 42.30 -27.53
C ALA A 10 20.53 40.94 -27.83
N VAL A 11 21.36 39.91 -27.88
CA VAL A 11 20.89 38.55 -27.94
C VAL A 11 20.39 38.22 -26.53
N SER A 12 19.12 38.36 -26.33
CA SER A 12 18.47 37.83 -25.12
C SER A 12 18.42 36.32 -25.25
N VAL A 13 19.40 35.66 -24.66
CA VAL A 13 19.31 34.22 -24.44
C VAL A 13 18.26 34.00 -23.39
N ALA A 14 17.05 33.72 -23.81
CA ALA A 14 16.04 33.19 -22.94
C ALA A 14 16.47 31.76 -22.54
N ILE A 15 17.06 31.66 -21.41
CA ILE A 15 17.31 30.34 -20.80
C ILE A 15 15.94 29.87 -20.34
N SER A 16 15.34 29.07 -21.18
CA SER A 16 14.15 28.32 -20.78
C SER A 16 14.62 27.32 -19.73
N TRP A 17 14.39 27.65 -18.50
CA TRP A 17 14.44 26.66 -17.44
C TRP A 17 13.26 25.76 -17.68
N SER A 18 13.49 24.67 -18.38
CA SER A 18 12.58 23.56 -18.33
C SER A 18 12.56 23.13 -16.89
N ALA A 19 11.55 23.54 -16.17
CA ALA A 19 11.28 22.94 -14.90
C ALA A 19 11.00 21.46 -15.18
N PHE A 20 12.01 20.63 -15.01
CA PHE A 20 11.77 19.22 -14.82
C PHE A 20 11.03 19.12 -13.50
N ALA A 21 9.71 19.15 -13.57
CA ALA A 21 8.95 18.60 -12.50
C ALA A 21 9.40 17.15 -12.40
N ALA A 22 10.16 16.83 -11.36
CA ALA A 22 10.48 15.48 -11.07
C ALA A 22 9.19 14.80 -10.65
N GLU A 23 8.49 14.25 -11.62
CA GLU A 23 7.30 13.45 -11.44
C GLU A 23 7.71 12.12 -10.84
N GLY A 24 8.28 12.16 -9.65
CA GLY A 24 8.50 10.95 -8.88
C GLY A 24 7.24 10.41 -8.25
N LYS A 25 6.13 11.12 -8.35
CA LYS A 25 4.85 10.68 -7.81
C LYS A 25 3.98 10.22 -8.95
N HIS A 26 4.22 9.03 -9.37
CA HIS A 26 3.16 8.26 -9.97
C HIS A 26 2.18 7.95 -8.86
N GLU A 27 1.26 8.85 -8.64
CA GLU A 27 0.10 8.52 -7.85
C GLU A 27 -0.70 7.49 -8.63
N HIS A 28 -0.36 6.26 -8.45
CA HIS A 28 -1.23 5.15 -8.77
C HIS A 28 -2.33 5.14 -7.71
N GLY A 29 -3.01 6.29 -7.57
CA GLY A 29 -3.90 6.59 -6.47
C GLY A 29 -5.22 5.86 -6.49
N HIS A 30 -5.36 4.84 -7.36
CA HIS A 30 -6.66 4.20 -7.53
C HIS A 30 -6.86 2.96 -6.68
N GLY A 31 -5.82 2.46 -6.00
CA GLY A 31 -5.89 1.20 -5.30
C GLY A 31 -5.47 1.22 -3.84
N HIS A 32 -4.79 2.27 -3.39
CA HIS A 32 -4.06 2.21 -2.11
C HIS A 32 -4.74 2.90 -0.94
N LYS A 33 -5.99 3.30 -1.09
CA LYS A 33 -6.76 3.90 0.00
C LYS A 33 -7.49 2.82 0.79
N PRO A 34 -7.48 2.90 2.13
CA PRO A 34 -8.31 2.02 2.93
C PRO A 34 -9.79 2.27 2.62
N LEU A 35 -10.53 1.21 2.36
CA LEU A 35 -11.98 1.26 2.16
C LEU A 35 -12.74 0.81 3.40
N HIS A 36 -12.05 0.20 4.36
CA HIS A 36 -12.65 -0.38 5.55
C HIS A 36 -12.01 0.17 6.84
N GLY A 37 -11.32 1.29 6.74
CA GLY A 37 -10.66 1.92 7.89
C GLY A 37 -9.41 1.19 8.38
N GLY A 38 -8.83 0.33 7.58
CA GLY A 38 -7.65 -0.45 7.92
C GLY A 38 -6.34 0.15 7.43
N VAL A 39 -5.30 -0.66 7.43
CA VAL A 39 -3.98 -0.35 6.88
C VAL A 39 -3.81 -1.07 5.56
N VAL A 40 -3.48 -0.34 4.50
CA VAL A 40 -3.31 -0.90 3.16
C VAL A 40 -1.85 -1.03 2.82
N VAL A 41 -1.47 -2.19 2.31
CA VAL A 41 -0.14 -2.46 1.73
C VAL A 41 -0.33 -3.08 0.36
N ASP A 42 0.37 -2.55 -0.63
CA ASP A 42 0.41 -3.12 -1.97
C ASP A 42 1.56 -4.11 -2.09
N VAL A 43 1.28 -5.28 -2.61
CA VAL A 43 2.29 -6.28 -2.99
C VAL A 43 1.92 -6.83 -4.36
N LYS A 44 2.77 -6.60 -5.35
CA LYS A 44 2.59 -7.07 -6.73
C LYS A 44 1.20 -6.73 -7.30
N ASP A 45 0.81 -5.47 -7.16
CA ASP A 45 -0.45 -4.90 -7.66
C ASP A 45 -1.72 -5.42 -6.95
N VAL A 46 -1.58 -6.15 -5.87
CA VAL A 46 -2.68 -6.52 -4.99
C VAL A 46 -2.64 -5.66 -3.74
N ASP A 47 -3.73 -5.00 -3.43
CA ASP A 47 -3.90 -4.26 -2.19
C ASP A 47 -4.42 -5.18 -1.09
N TYR A 48 -3.67 -5.24 -0.01
CA TYR A 48 -4.05 -5.95 1.20
C TYR A 48 -4.44 -4.93 2.24
N GLU A 49 -5.69 -4.94 2.66
CA GLU A 49 -6.17 -4.06 3.73
C GLU A 49 -6.43 -4.87 4.99
N LEU A 50 -5.67 -4.57 6.03
CA LEU A 50 -5.81 -5.22 7.34
C LEU A 50 -6.63 -4.34 8.26
N VAL A 51 -7.75 -4.88 8.73
CA VAL A 51 -8.60 -4.28 9.75
C VAL A 51 -8.44 -5.11 11.01
N ALA A 52 -7.77 -4.56 12.01
CA ALA A 52 -7.45 -5.27 13.24
C ALA A 52 -8.14 -4.61 14.43
N ALA A 53 -8.99 -5.36 15.10
CA ALA A 53 -9.66 -4.98 16.33
C ALA A 53 -9.36 -6.02 17.43
N PRO A 54 -9.56 -5.72 18.72
CA PRO A 54 -9.24 -6.64 19.78
C PRO A 54 -9.95 -7.99 19.72
N THR A 55 -11.10 -8.07 19.07
CA THR A 55 -11.91 -9.29 18.98
C THR A 55 -12.12 -9.82 17.57
N LEU A 56 -11.68 -9.06 16.55
CA LEU A 56 -11.91 -9.40 15.16
C LEU A 56 -10.80 -8.86 14.29
N ILE A 57 -10.25 -9.73 13.44
CA ILE A 57 -9.28 -9.32 12.41
C ILE A 57 -9.84 -9.71 11.06
N ARG A 58 -9.80 -8.77 10.11
CA ARG A 58 -10.18 -8.98 8.72
C ARG A 58 -9.08 -8.56 7.78
N LEU A 59 -8.91 -9.30 6.71
CA LEU A 59 -8.00 -8.99 5.62
C LEU A 59 -8.78 -8.95 4.32
N HIS A 60 -8.80 -7.78 3.69
CA HIS A 60 -9.44 -7.55 2.40
C HIS A 60 -8.40 -7.50 1.31
N LEU A 61 -8.64 -8.20 0.21
CA LEU A 61 -7.76 -8.23 -0.96
C LEU A 61 -8.46 -7.59 -2.15
N ARG A 62 -7.74 -6.69 -2.84
CA ARG A 62 -8.21 -6.06 -4.09
C ARG A 62 -7.12 -6.14 -5.13
N ASP A 63 -7.50 -6.50 -6.33
CA ASP A 63 -6.64 -6.50 -7.50
C ASP A 63 -7.14 -5.44 -8.48
N HIS A 64 -6.33 -4.41 -8.74
CA HIS A 64 -6.73 -3.26 -9.57
C HIS A 64 -8.07 -2.64 -9.13
N GLY A 65 -8.28 -2.52 -7.83
CA GLY A 65 -9.48 -1.94 -7.24
C GLY A 65 -10.70 -2.87 -7.17
N LYS A 66 -10.58 -4.10 -7.63
CA LYS A 66 -11.65 -5.10 -7.59
C LYS A 66 -11.42 -6.10 -6.47
N ALA A 67 -12.48 -6.48 -5.78
CA ALA A 67 -12.39 -7.51 -4.75
C ALA A 67 -11.91 -8.83 -5.36
N VAL A 68 -10.92 -9.44 -4.70
CA VAL A 68 -10.40 -10.77 -5.06
C VAL A 68 -11.32 -11.84 -4.49
N ASP A 69 -11.57 -12.89 -5.26
CA ASP A 69 -12.22 -14.08 -4.75
C ASP A 69 -11.28 -14.80 -3.78
N VAL A 70 -11.61 -14.78 -2.50
CA VAL A 70 -10.79 -15.37 -1.43
C VAL A 70 -11.28 -16.76 -0.98
N SER A 71 -12.20 -17.37 -1.70
CA SER A 71 -12.79 -18.66 -1.33
C SER A 71 -11.76 -19.78 -1.20
N ARG A 72 -10.62 -19.67 -1.88
CA ARG A 72 -9.50 -20.62 -1.84
C ARG A 72 -8.24 -19.99 -1.23
N THR A 73 -8.40 -18.96 -0.44
CA THR A 73 -7.30 -18.22 0.15
C THR A 73 -7.36 -18.38 1.67
N THR A 74 -6.22 -18.54 2.28
CA THR A 74 -6.05 -18.48 3.74
C THR A 74 -4.91 -17.54 4.06
N ALA A 75 -4.86 -17.04 5.28
CA ALA A 75 -3.75 -16.23 5.72
C ALA A 75 -3.34 -16.64 7.14
N LYS A 76 -2.04 -16.64 7.39
CA LYS A 76 -1.48 -16.77 8.71
C LYS A 76 -0.83 -15.45 9.09
N LEU A 77 -1.31 -14.85 10.16
CA LEU A 77 -0.78 -13.61 10.69
C LEU A 77 0.09 -13.88 11.90
N THR A 78 1.18 -13.15 11.99
CA THR A 78 1.97 -13.05 13.23
C THR A 78 1.88 -11.62 13.72
N LEU A 79 1.30 -11.43 14.90
CA LEU A 79 1.18 -10.15 15.57
C LEU A 79 2.36 -9.99 16.53
N LEU A 80 3.09 -8.89 16.39
CA LEU A 80 4.23 -8.56 17.24
C LEU A 80 3.93 -7.24 17.97
N ALA A 81 3.51 -7.35 19.22
CA ALA A 81 3.19 -6.22 20.10
C ALA A 81 4.20 -6.18 21.24
N GLY A 82 5.21 -5.31 21.14
CA GLY A 82 6.33 -5.30 22.09
C GLY A 82 7.07 -6.64 22.07
N ASN A 83 7.11 -7.32 23.22
CA ASN A 83 7.71 -8.65 23.34
C ASN A 83 6.70 -9.80 23.14
N ASP A 84 5.45 -9.46 22.90
CA ASP A 84 4.39 -10.45 22.72
C ASP A 84 4.25 -10.84 21.25
N ARG A 85 4.15 -12.13 21.03
CA ARG A 85 3.90 -12.71 19.71
C ARG A 85 2.62 -13.52 19.74
N GLN A 86 1.77 -13.33 18.75
CA GLN A 86 0.54 -14.10 18.59
C GLN A 86 0.39 -14.52 17.13
N ASP A 87 0.16 -15.79 16.89
CA ASP A 87 -0.17 -16.31 15.56
C ASP A 87 -1.68 -16.45 15.43
N VAL A 88 -2.21 -15.99 14.28
CA VAL A 88 -3.64 -15.96 13.98
C VAL A 88 -3.88 -16.54 12.60
N ASP A 89 -4.79 -17.50 12.49
CA ASP A 89 -5.21 -18.04 11.21
C ASP A 89 -6.49 -17.34 10.73
N LEU A 90 -6.44 -16.78 9.53
CA LEU A 90 -7.60 -16.19 8.87
C LEU A 90 -8.17 -17.14 7.82
N LYS A 91 -9.49 -17.22 7.80
CA LYS A 91 -10.23 -18.07 6.85
C LYS A 91 -11.24 -17.24 6.07
N PRO A 92 -11.65 -17.69 4.86
CA PRO A 92 -12.68 -17.01 4.11
C PRO A 92 -13.97 -16.83 4.92
N SER A 93 -14.50 -15.61 4.87
CA SER A 93 -15.76 -15.24 5.48
C SER A 93 -16.43 -14.19 4.58
N GLY A 94 -17.37 -14.61 3.75
CA GLY A 94 -17.91 -13.73 2.74
C GLY A 94 -16.86 -13.36 1.69
N GLY A 95 -16.62 -12.08 1.49
CA GLY A 95 -15.65 -11.58 0.50
C GLY A 95 -14.27 -11.26 1.08
N TRP A 96 -13.95 -11.65 2.28
CA TRP A 96 -12.68 -11.35 2.99
C TRP A 96 -12.21 -12.53 3.81
N LEU A 97 -11.01 -12.41 4.37
CA LEU A 97 -10.46 -13.36 5.35
C LEU A 97 -10.68 -12.83 6.76
N GLU A 98 -10.99 -13.68 7.71
CA GLU A 98 -11.41 -13.27 9.04
C GLU A 98 -10.95 -14.25 10.12
N ALA A 99 -10.67 -13.72 11.29
CA ALA A 99 -10.54 -14.48 12.54
C ALA A 99 -11.18 -13.71 13.68
N ALA A 100 -11.96 -14.41 14.49
CA ALA A 100 -12.49 -13.92 15.76
C ALA A 100 -11.68 -14.47 16.92
N GLY A 101 -11.50 -13.68 17.96
CA GLY A 101 -10.72 -14.12 19.12
C GLY A 101 -10.41 -12.95 20.06
N THR A 102 -9.25 -13.03 20.70
CA THR A 102 -8.71 -11.97 21.54
C THR A 102 -7.30 -11.63 21.04
N PHE A 103 -7.11 -10.40 20.61
CA PHE A 103 -5.88 -9.97 19.95
C PHE A 103 -5.32 -8.70 20.58
N LYS A 104 -3.99 -8.63 20.70
CA LYS A 104 -3.29 -7.40 21.09
C LYS A 104 -3.02 -6.57 19.85
N VAL A 105 -3.80 -5.52 19.65
CA VAL A 105 -3.78 -4.68 18.45
C VAL A 105 -3.66 -3.19 18.83
N ALA A 106 -2.52 -2.83 19.34
CA ALA A 106 -2.22 -1.43 19.67
C ALA A 106 -1.55 -0.71 18.50
N PRO A 107 -1.58 0.64 18.47
CA PRO A 107 -0.77 1.40 17.52
C PRO A 107 0.71 0.98 17.59
N GLY A 108 1.33 0.79 16.43
CA GLY A 108 2.71 0.35 16.33
C GLY A 108 2.91 -1.18 16.35
N THR A 109 1.86 -1.97 16.57
CA THR A 109 1.92 -3.43 16.43
C THR A 109 2.32 -3.79 15.02
N ARG A 110 3.32 -4.64 14.87
CA ARG A 110 3.76 -5.16 13.57
C ARG A 110 3.01 -6.44 13.26
N VAL A 111 2.59 -6.56 12.03
CA VAL A 111 1.88 -7.75 11.55
C VAL A 111 2.56 -8.28 10.31
N VAL A 112 2.89 -9.56 10.33
CA VAL A 112 3.37 -10.27 9.14
C VAL A 112 2.27 -11.23 8.72
N ALA A 113 1.78 -11.07 7.49
CA ALA A 113 0.76 -11.95 6.93
C ALA A 113 1.38 -12.79 5.82
N VAL A 114 1.22 -14.10 5.93
CA VAL A 114 1.51 -15.03 4.83
C VAL A 114 0.18 -15.46 4.24
N VAL A 115 -0.07 -15.01 3.02
CA VAL A 115 -1.33 -15.24 2.32
C VAL A 115 -1.12 -16.32 1.26
N THR A 116 -1.88 -17.38 1.36
CA THR A 116 -1.77 -18.54 0.47
C THR A 116 -3.07 -18.72 -0.30
N THR A 117 -2.98 -18.69 -1.61
CA THR A 117 -4.10 -19.00 -2.51
C THR A 117 -3.80 -20.29 -3.25
N ALA A 118 -4.79 -21.16 -3.36
CA ALA A 118 -4.63 -22.44 -4.06
C ALA A 118 -4.08 -22.22 -5.47
N GLY A 119 -3.01 -22.94 -5.83
CA GLY A 119 -2.37 -22.88 -7.15
C GLY A 119 -1.48 -21.65 -7.37
N LYS A 120 -1.24 -20.83 -6.35
CA LYS A 120 -0.37 -19.66 -6.45
C LYS A 120 0.73 -19.67 -5.37
N PRO A 121 1.88 -19.02 -5.61
CA PRO A 121 2.87 -18.82 -4.58
C PRO A 121 2.32 -18.01 -3.40
N ALA A 122 2.79 -18.29 -2.20
CA ALA A 122 2.44 -17.51 -1.02
C ALA A 122 2.97 -16.07 -1.13
N ALA A 123 2.17 -15.12 -0.68
CA ALA A 123 2.56 -13.72 -0.57
C ALA A 123 2.81 -13.37 0.89
N THR A 124 3.90 -12.66 1.16
CA THR A 124 4.21 -12.14 2.49
C THR A 124 3.96 -10.65 2.50
N VAL A 125 3.11 -10.20 3.42
CA VAL A 125 2.71 -8.80 3.54
C VAL A 125 2.99 -8.33 4.97
N ARG A 126 3.60 -7.16 5.09
CA ARG A 126 3.96 -6.57 6.40
C ARG A 126 3.18 -5.31 6.64
N PHE A 127 2.58 -5.22 7.81
CA PHE A 127 1.80 -4.07 8.26
C PHE A 127 2.37 -3.50 9.54
N VAL A 128 2.13 -2.20 9.74
CA VAL A 128 2.28 -1.54 11.04
C VAL A 128 0.94 -0.91 11.36
N LEU A 129 0.34 -1.30 12.47
CA LEU A 129 -0.96 -0.77 12.90
C LEU A 129 -0.83 0.68 13.33
N LYS A 130 -1.83 1.47 12.97
CA LYS A 130 -1.91 2.90 13.31
C LYS A 130 -2.80 3.12 14.52
#